data_9d4eb703e4bb6df99ebba30e3107e3b4
#
_entry.id   9d4eb703e4bb6df99ebba30e3107e3b4
#
_cell.length_a   1.000
_cell.length_b   1.000
_cell.length_c   1.000
_cell.angle_alpha   90.00
_cell.angle_beta   90.00
_cell.angle_gamma   90.00
#
_symmetry.space_group_name_H-M   'P 1'
#
loop_
_entity.id
_entity.type
_entity.pdbx_description
1 polymer ?
#
loop_
_entity_poly.entity_id
_entity_poly.type
_entity_poly.pdbx_seq_one_letter_code
_entity_poly.pdbx_strand_id
1 'polypeptide(L)'
;MTYTNYHIRRDRQHVTVLVDDVTTLPVLFGTIYLLNQLSKTRFSTQRNDLISLRFFYSFWLKTHGETFDHFFYRSNFDIASCIPELDNLFHYLLSKQHLTKENEPPTDSTVSNAFSQVNKSTCCTHIKNVARFLNYLNQRYMCVKYQSMSLAEANTNYSSNDLRLKSKVKEFNRLGPAKHTPATRYKSITYQQHLELNDMLLPSSPAVVDPDTGEMFEKVINPINPFQTECLQYRNFLIHRLMFQYGLRVGEVLLLTVDSFGVSQPDSHGNVEYLLMVQNLPDGIDDPRRKPLTLKTPSSCRTIKLEVNDFHYLEIYKEQYRNPYSRKLNHDFMFTASRGTCQPLGYAAIRKVYRCIDTAYIKTHPSFRNNNPFTDMVELTPHVGRHTWAYFTLEYIYKELLDEQLQLSRDFGLDGRIKGLLDAAAEQLRLLGGWEIGSRMPYKYARRFVEKLANDSNIRRIQQEKEIAGINVVAPFPIPLLDDGDFDEFS
;
A
#
# COMPACT_ATOMS: atom_id res chain seq x y z
N MET A 1 11.83 -13.11 -24.94
CA MET A 1 12.10 -13.54 -23.55
C MET A 1 12.13 -15.05 -23.58
N THR A 2 13.06 -15.68 -22.89
CA THR A 2 13.26 -17.14 -22.94
C THR A 2 12.44 -17.90 -21.88
N TYR A 3 11.82 -17.20 -20.95
CA TYR A 3 10.98 -17.78 -19.89
C TYR A 3 9.77 -16.90 -19.60
N THR A 4 8.60 -17.52 -19.44
CA THR A 4 7.32 -16.82 -19.17
C THR A 4 6.59 -17.42 -17.97
N ASN A 5 5.95 -16.57 -17.18
CA ASN A 5 5.10 -16.99 -16.08
C ASN A 5 3.68 -17.22 -16.61
N TYR A 6 3.25 -18.47 -16.71
CA TYR A 6 1.89 -18.84 -17.07
C TYR A 6 1.02 -18.93 -15.82
N HIS A 7 -0.14 -18.31 -15.89
CA HIS A 7 -1.14 -18.36 -14.85
C HIS A 7 -2.22 -19.37 -15.21
N ILE A 8 -2.34 -20.40 -14.40
CA ILE A 8 -3.31 -21.49 -14.56
C ILE A 8 -4.38 -21.33 -13.48
N ARG A 9 -5.64 -21.37 -13.89
CA ARG A 9 -6.78 -21.43 -13.00
C ARG A 9 -7.47 -22.79 -13.21
N ARG A 10 -7.53 -23.60 -12.18
CA ARG A 10 -8.24 -24.88 -12.17
C ARG A 10 -8.96 -25.04 -10.84
N ASP A 11 -10.24 -25.37 -10.87
CA ASP A 11 -11.06 -25.70 -9.70
C ASP A 11 -10.90 -24.69 -8.54
N ARG A 12 -11.01 -23.38 -8.83
CA ARG A 12 -10.82 -22.26 -7.90
C ARG A 12 -9.39 -22.08 -7.39
N GLN A 13 -8.46 -22.90 -7.79
CA GLN A 13 -7.05 -22.72 -7.47
C GLN A 13 -6.34 -21.89 -8.53
N HIS A 14 -5.57 -20.94 -8.06
CA HIS A 14 -4.74 -20.09 -8.91
C HIS A 14 -3.28 -20.47 -8.73
N VAL A 15 -2.67 -20.99 -9.76
CA VAL A 15 -1.27 -21.38 -9.77
C VAL A 15 -0.54 -20.63 -10.87
N THR A 16 0.63 -20.11 -10.56
CA THR A 16 1.52 -19.53 -11.58
C THR A 16 2.73 -20.44 -11.75
N VAL A 17 3.04 -20.81 -12.96
CA VAL A 17 4.16 -21.70 -13.28
C VAL A 17 5.15 -20.97 -14.18
N LEU A 18 6.44 -21.12 -13.93
CA LEU A 18 7.49 -20.64 -14.81
C LEU A 18 7.76 -21.66 -15.90
N VAL A 19 7.63 -21.25 -17.15
CA VAL A 19 7.75 -22.11 -18.34
C VAL A 19 8.88 -21.61 -19.23
N ASP A 20 9.63 -22.52 -19.80
CA ASP A 20 10.59 -22.26 -20.88
C ASP A 20 9.82 -22.04 -22.19
N ASP A 21 10.01 -20.89 -22.83
CA ASP A 21 9.27 -20.50 -24.04
C ASP A 21 9.65 -21.36 -25.27
N VAL A 22 10.80 -22.04 -25.25
CA VAL A 22 11.27 -22.87 -26.34
C VAL A 22 10.70 -24.31 -26.24
N THR A 23 10.83 -24.90 -25.05
CA THR A 23 10.36 -26.28 -24.83
C THR A 23 8.90 -26.34 -24.45
N THR A 24 8.28 -25.21 -24.05
CA THR A 24 6.92 -25.10 -23.49
C THR A 24 6.72 -25.91 -22.20
N LEU A 25 7.81 -26.39 -21.59
CA LEU A 25 7.77 -27.15 -20.35
C LEU A 25 8.02 -26.27 -19.12
N PRO A 26 7.40 -26.59 -17.97
CA PRO A 26 7.75 -25.98 -16.73
C PRO A 26 9.20 -26.22 -16.32
N VAL A 27 9.87 -25.20 -15.79
CA VAL A 27 11.23 -25.37 -15.24
C VAL A 27 11.19 -26.29 -14.01
N LEU A 28 12.08 -27.25 -13.94
CA LEU A 28 12.02 -28.35 -12.98
C LEU A 28 12.14 -27.83 -11.53
N PHE A 29 13.28 -27.20 -11.19
CA PHE A 29 13.54 -26.81 -9.81
C PHE A 29 12.67 -25.65 -9.35
N GLY A 30 12.28 -24.73 -10.24
CA GLY A 30 11.31 -23.69 -9.97
C GLY A 30 9.92 -24.25 -9.65
N THR A 31 9.50 -25.31 -10.35
CA THR A 31 8.22 -25.99 -10.09
C THR A 31 8.26 -26.78 -8.79
N ILE A 32 9.35 -27.47 -8.47
CA ILE A 32 9.52 -28.17 -7.19
C ILE A 32 9.48 -27.17 -6.03
N TYR A 33 10.11 -26.00 -6.18
CA TYR A 33 10.06 -24.92 -5.18
C TYR A 33 8.64 -24.39 -5.01
N LEU A 34 7.93 -24.17 -6.11
CA LEU A 34 6.54 -23.73 -6.10
C LEU A 34 5.66 -24.71 -5.29
N LEU A 35 5.72 -25.99 -5.62
CA LEU A 35 4.86 -27.00 -5.01
C LEU A 35 5.16 -27.23 -3.53
N ASN A 36 6.42 -27.20 -3.11
CA ASN A 36 6.78 -27.55 -1.73
C ASN A 36 6.85 -26.37 -0.77
N GLN A 37 7.19 -25.19 -1.25
CA GLN A 37 7.36 -24.00 -0.42
C GLN A 37 6.34 -22.91 -0.72
N LEU A 38 6.22 -22.52 -1.98
CA LEU A 38 5.39 -21.37 -2.34
C LEU A 38 3.90 -21.68 -2.28
N SER A 39 3.48 -22.92 -2.49
CA SER A 39 2.08 -23.34 -2.38
C SER A 39 1.44 -23.01 -1.03
N LYS A 40 2.25 -22.94 0.04
CA LYS A 40 1.83 -22.59 1.40
C LYS A 40 1.76 -21.06 1.61
N THR A 41 2.16 -20.26 0.63
CA THR A 41 2.19 -18.80 0.71
C THR A 41 1.05 -18.19 -0.11
N ARG A 42 0.82 -16.89 0.08
CA ARG A 42 -0.19 -16.18 -0.68
C ARG A 42 0.18 -16.09 -2.16
N PHE A 43 -0.83 -16.07 -3.00
CA PHE A 43 -0.68 -15.94 -4.45
C PHE A 43 0.22 -14.76 -4.87
N SER A 44 0.11 -13.61 -4.19
CA SER A 44 0.97 -12.45 -4.47
C SER A 44 2.45 -12.72 -4.18
N THR A 45 2.76 -13.48 -3.13
CA THR A 45 4.13 -13.90 -2.78
C THR A 45 4.66 -14.88 -3.80
N GLN A 46 3.87 -15.93 -4.13
CA GLN A 46 4.22 -16.91 -5.17
C GLN A 46 4.59 -16.21 -6.47
N ARG A 47 3.73 -15.28 -6.92
CA ARG A 47 3.95 -14.54 -8.16
C ARG A 47 5.22 -13.70 -8.12
N ASN A 48 5.50 -13.00 -7.03
CA ASN A 48 6.69 -12.16 -6.91
C ASN A 48 7.97 -13.01 -6.90
N ASP A 49 7.97 -14.15 -6.25
CA ASP A 49 9.08 -15.09 -6.25
C ASP A 49 9.31 -15.64 -7.66
N LEU A 50 8.25 -16.07 -8.36
CA LEU A 50 8.34 -16.58 -9.73
C LEU A 50 8.78 -15.52 -10.75
N ILE A 51 8.41 -14.24 -10.55
CA ILE A 51 8.97 -13.14 -11.35
C ILE A 51 10.49 -13.04 -11.13
N SER A 52 10.94 -13.18 -9.89
CA SER A 52 12.37 -13.15 -9.56
C SER A 52 13.12 -14.34 -10.18
N LEU A 53 12.52 -15.54 -10.12
CA LEU A 53 13.07 -16.74 -10.76
C LEU A 53 13.13 -16.58 -12.28
N ARG A 54 12.10 -15.99 -12.91
CA ARG A 54 12.13 -15.72 -14.37
C ARG A 54 13.34 -14.88 -14.75
N PHE A 55 13.67 -13.85 -13.97
CA PHE A 55 14.87 -13.05 -14.20
C PHE A 55 16.14 -13.86 -14.01
N PHE A 56 16.21 -14.68 -12.98
CA PHE A 56 17.35 -15.53 -12.68
C PHE A 56 17.59 -16.57 -13.78
N TYR A 57 16.57 -17.32 -14.20
CA TYR A 57 16.68 -18.31 -15.27
C TYR A 57 17.08 -17.67 -16.61
N SER A 58 16.50 -16.50 -16.93
CA SER A 58 16.87 -15.75 -18.15
C SER A 58 18.28 -15.22 -18.12
N PHE A 59 18.74 -14.75 -16.96
CA PHE A 59 20.12 -14.34 -16.74
C PHE A 59 21.08 -15.51 -16.89
N TRP A 60 20.77 -16.63 -16.22
CA TRP A 60 21.61 -17.83 -16.22
C TRP A 60 21.84 -18.34 -17.66
N LEU A 61 20.77 -18.54 -18.40
CA LEU A 61 20.86 -19.01 -19.79
C LEU A 61 21.66 -18.04 -20.66
N LYS A 62 21.49 -16.74 -20.49
CA LYS A 62 22.23 -15.73 -21.28
C LYS A 62 23.72 -15.71 -20.93
N THR A 63 24.09 -15.92 -19.68
CA THR A 63 25.46 -15.79 -19.19
C THR A 63 26.27 -17.07 -19.40
N HIS A 64 25.64 -18.23 -19.18
CA HIS A 64 26.32 -19.53 -19.18
C HIS A 64 26.01 -20.37 -20.42
N GLY A 65 25.06 -19.97 -21.28
CA GLY A 65 24.71 -20.72 -22.49
C GLY A 65 23.94 -22.02 -22.26
N GLU A 66 23.66 -22.38 -20.99
CA GLU A 66 22.90 -23.58 -20.61
C GLU A 66 21.80 -23.20 -19.60
N THR A 67 20.75 -24.06 -19.51
CA THR A 67 19.67 -23.80 -18.52
C THR A 67 20.18 -24.03 -17.11
N PHE A 68 19.61 -23.28 -16.12
CA PHE A 68 19.95 -23.48 -14.72
C PHE A 68 19.68 -24.92 -14.25
N ASP A 69 18.57 -25.50 -14.70
CA ASP A 69 18.18 -26.84 -14.30
C ASP A 69 19.22 -27.89 -14.77
N HIS A 70 19.72 -27.76 -16.00
CA HIS A 70 20.77 -28.64 -16.54
C HIS A 70 22.10 -28.47 -15.78
N PHE A 71 22.54 -27.24 -15.61
CA PHE A 71 23.75 -26.92 -14.83
C PHE A 71 23.68 -27.51 -13.41
N PHE A 72 22.58 -27.24 -12.69
CA PHE A 72 22.44 -27.63 -11.29
C PHE A 72 22.43 -29.15 -11.11
N TYR A 73 21.79 -29.87 -12.04
CA TYR A 73 21.83 -31.33 -12.06
C TYR A 73 23.25 -31.84 -12.40
N ARG A 74 23.88 -31.34 -13.46
CA ARG A 74 25.21 -31.75 -13.92
C ARG A 74 26.30 -31.48 -12.90
N SER A 75 26.21 -30.36 -12.16
CA SER A 75 27.16 -30.02 -11.10
C SER A 75 26.93 -30.77 -9.79
N ASN A 76 26.11 -31.83 -9.82
CA ASN A 76 25.72 -32.57 -8.62
C ASN A 76 25.17 -31.65 -7.52
N PHE A 77 24.21 -30.78 -7.89
CA PHE A 77 23.51 -29.89 -7.00
C PHE A 77 24.41 -28.87 -6.26
N ASP A 78 25.37 -28.29 -6.97
CA ASP A 78 26.33 -27.36 -6.39
C ASP A 78 25.78 -25.95 -6.19
N ILE A 79 25.42 -25.63 -4.94
CA ILE A 79 24.97 -24.29 -4.54
C ILE A 79 26.13 -23.31 -4.38
N ALA A 80 27.30 -23.80 -3.98
CA ALA A 80 28.44 -22.92 -3.69
C ALA A 80 28.86 -22.08 -4.89
N SER A 81 28.80 -22.65 -6.11
CA SER A 81 29.05 -21.97 -7.37
C SER A 81 27.94 -20.99 -7.78
N CYS A 82 26.70 -21.18 -7.30
CA CYS A 82 25.56 -20.31 -7.61
C CYS A 82 25.55 -19.02 -6.78
N ILE A 83 26.21 -18.99 -5.61
CA ILE A 83 26.15 -17.86 -4.68
C ILE A 83 26.77 -16.58 -5.27
N PRO A 84 27.97 -16.62 -5.90
CA PRO A 84 28.56 -15.44 -6.54
C PRO A 84 27.71 -14.85 -7.65
N GLU A 85 26.94 -15.68 -8.34
CA GLU A 85 26.06 -15.27 -9.44
C GLU A 85 24.92 -14.33 -8.98
N LEU A 86 24.63 -14.22 -7.69
CA LEU A 86 23.68 -13.24 -7.16
C LEU A 86 24.16 -11.80 -7.39
N ASP A 87 25.47 -11.53 -7.31
CA ASP A 87 26.03 -10.21 -7.57
C ASP A 87 25.97 -9.90 -9.09
N ASN A 88 26.33 -10.88 -9.92
CA ASN A 88 26.26 -10.77 -11.36
C ASN A 88 24.79 -10.53 -11.83
N LEU A 89 23.82 -11.24 -11.25
CA LEU A 89 22.40 -11.00 -11.49
C LEU A 89 21.98 -9.58 -11.09
N PHE A 90 22.47 -9.07 -9.98
CA PHE A 90 22.14 -7.71 -9.53
C PHE A 90 22.62 -6.66 -10.56
N HIS A 91 23.84 -6.76 -11.02
CA HIS A 91 24.38 -5.89 -12.06
C HIS A 91 23.65 -6.02 -13.40
N TYR A 92 23.31 -7.26 -13.78
CA TYR A 92 22.50 -7.51 -14.96
C TYR A 92 21.10 -6.87 -14.90
N LEU A 93 20.44 -6.92 -13.74
CA LEU A 93 19.14 -6.29 -13.56
C LEU A 93 19.23 -4.76 -13.62
N LEU A 94 20.29 -4.18 -13.04
CA LEU A 94 20.53 -2.73 -13.11
C LEU A 94 20.82 -2.27 -14.55
N SER A 95 21.66 -2.99 -15.31
CA SER A 95 21.97 -2.63 -16.70
C SER A 95 20.77 -2.70 -17.63
N LYS A 96 19.90 -3.72 -17.45
CA LYS A 96 18.65 -3.79 -18.23
C LYS A 96 17.69 -2.62 -17.99
N GLN A 97 17.70 -2.04 -16.81
CA GLN A 97 16.85 -0.90 -16.49
C GLN A 97 17.34 0.40 -17.14
N HIS A 98 18.65 0.55 -17.36
CA HIS A 98 19.20 1.68 -18.13
C HIS A 98 18.77 1.61 -19.60
N LEU A 99 18.82 0.45 -20.22
CA LEU A 99 18.47 0.25 -21.63
C LEU A 99 16.96 0.51 -21.95
N THR A 100 16.06 0.30 -21.00
CA THR A 100 14.64 0.64 -21.20
C THR A 100 14.34 2.12 -21.05
N LYS A 101 15.24 2.92 -20.45
CA LYS A 101 15.08 4.36 -20.26
C LYS A 101 15.71 5.20 -21.40
N GLU A 102 16.67 4.67 -22.10
CA GLU A 102 17.29 5.39 -23.25
C GLU A 102 16.33 5.61 -24.43
N ASN A 103 15.20 4.92 -24.43
CA ASN A 103 14.14 5.08 -25.44
C ASN A 103 13.00 6.04 -25.02
N GLU A 104 13.08 6.67 -23.81
CA GLU A 104 12.15 7.72 -23.38
C GLU A 104 12.85 9.10 -23.46
N PRO A 105 12.16 10.16 -23.98
CA PRO A 105 12.76 11.50 -24.06
C PRO A 105 13.18 12.01 -22.67
N PRO A 106 14.27 12.76 -22.57
CA PRO A 106 14.82 13.24 -21.31
C PRO A 106 13.84 14.19 -20.61
N THR A 107 13.23 13.71 -19.53
CA THR A 107 12.46 14.54 -18.60
C THR A 107 13.31 14.80 -17.36
N ASP A 108 13.37 16.04 -17.00
CA ASP A 108 13.93 16.71 -15.82
C ASP A 108 14.82 15.90 -14.83
N SER A 109 16.03 16.37 -14.60
CA SER A 109 17.12 15.70 -13.85
C SER A 109 16.84 15.36 -12.37
N THR A 110 15.85 15.99 -11.75
CA THR A 110 15.43 15.73 -10.37
C THR A 110 14.56 14.49 -10.21
N VAL A 111 13.80 14.13 -11.26
CA VAL A 111 12.96 12.93 -11.30
C VAL A 111 13.81 11.67 -11.51
N SER A 112 14.96 11.78 -12.20
CA SER A 112 15.82 10.63 -12.50
C SER A 112 16.44 9.98 -11.25
N ASN A 113 16.79 10.75 -10.22
CA ASN A 113 17.39 10.24 -8.99
C ASN A 113 16.40 9.42 -8.11
N ALA A 114 15.13 9.82 -8.06
CA ALA A 114 14.10 9.09 -7.33
C ALA A 114 13.76 7.75 -8.00
N PHE A 115 13.70 7.72 -9.33
CA PHE A 115 13.45 6.49 -10.10
C PHE A 115 14.62 5.50 -10.05
N SER A 116 15.87 5.96 -10.00
CA SER A 116 17.03 5.07 -9.87
C SER A 116 17.08 4.35 -8.52
N GLN A 117 16.66 5.00 -7.43
CA GLN A 117 16.58 4.39 -6.09
C GLN A 117 15.46 3.34 -5.98
N VAL A 118 14.29 3.58 -6.54
CA VAL A 118 13.19 2.60 -6.56
C VAL A 118 13.60 1.35 -7.34
N ASN A 119 14.26 1.52 -8.47
CA ASN A 119 14.75 0.42 -9.29
C ASN A 119 15.78 -0.45 -8.56
N LYS A 120 16.75 0.16 -7.87
CA LYS A 120 17.75 -0.54 -7.06
C LYS A 120 17.10 -1.39 -5.96
N SER A 121 16.12 -0.85 -5.24
CA SER A 121 15.38 -1.58 -4.21
C SER A 121 14.61 -2.78 -4.78
N THR A 122 14.06 -2.65 -5.97
CA THR A 122 13.36 -3.74 -6.66
C THR A 122 14.34 -4.84 -7.05
N CYS A 123 15.51 -4.49 -7.59
CA CYS A 123 16.59 -5.44 -7.88
C CYS A 123 17.02 -6.19 -6.62
N CYS A 124 17.27 -5.49 -5.52
CA CYS A 124 17.59 -6.12 -4.23
C CYS A 124 16.49 -7.12 -3.77
N THR A 125 15.24 -6.81 -4.05
CA THR A 125 14.13 -7.71 -3.72
C THR A 125 14.17 -8.99 -4.58
N HIS A 126 14.47 -8.87 -5.87
CA HIS A 126 14.63 -10.03 -6.74
C HIS A 126 15.79 -10.93 -6.29
N ILE A 127 16.93 -10.34 -5.92
CA ILE A 127 18.08 -11.11 -5.43
C ILE A 127 17.73 -11.87 -4.14
N LYS A 128 17.05 -11.23 -3.20
CA LYS A 128 16.62 -11.90 -1.95
C LYS A 128 15.64 -13.07 -2.21
N ASN A 129 14.78 -12.94 -3.18
CA ASN A 129 13.87 -14.03 -3.57
C ASN A 129 14.65 -15.20 -4.18
N VAL A 130 15.61 -14.91 -5.06
CA VAL A 130 16.51 -15.94 -5.64
C VAL A 130 17.35 -16.59 -4.56
N ALA A 131 17.91 -15.81 -3.61
CA ALA A 131 18.68 -16.38 -2.49
C ALA A 131 17.85 -17.35 -1.63
N ARG A 132 16.54 -17.06 -1.42
CA ARG A 132 15.62 -17.99 -0.74
C ARG A 132 15.41 -19.28 -1.54
N PHE A 133 15.27 -19.17 -2.84
CA PHE A 133 15.18 -20.33 -3.73
C PHE A 133 16.45 -21.17 -3.66
N LEU A 134 17.63 -20.58 -3.78
CA LEU A 134 18.90 -21.30 -3.64
C LEU A 134 19.06 -21.94 -2.25
N ASN A 135 18.62 -21.29 -1.20
CA ASN A 135 18.65 -21.87 0.14
C ASN A 135 17.71 -23.07 0.27
N TYR A 136 16.53 -23.02 -0.35
CA TYR A 136 15.64 -24.18 -0.43
C TYR A 136 16.30 -25.35 -1.15
N LEU A 137 16.98 -25.11 -2.28
CA LEU A 137 17.69 -26.14 -3.01
C LEU A 137 18.85 -26.72 -2.18
N ASN A 138 19.62 -25.88 -1.48
CA ASN A 138 20.68 -26.30 -0.56
C ASN A 138 20.15 -27.28 0.50
N GLN A 139 19.01 -26.97 1.09
CA GLN A 139 18.33 -27.83 2.07
C GLN A 139 17.86 -29.15 1.45
N ARG A 140 17.18 -29.06 0.31
CA ARG A 140 16.51 -30.22 -0.28
C ARG A 140 17.47 -31.25 -0.84
N TYR A 141 18.57 -30.80 -1.42
CA TYR A 141 19.52 -31.68 -2.11
C TYR A 141 20.79 -31.96 -1.30
N MET A 142 20.84 -31.52 -0.05
CA MET A 142 21.98 -31.76 0.85
C MET A 142 22.33 -33.25 0.96
N CYS A 143 21.37 -34.13 1.21
CA CYS A 143 21.59 -35.56 1.37
C CYS A 143 22.08 -36.21 0.08
N VAL A 144 21.62 -35.74 -1.07
CA VAL A 144 22.08 -36.27 -2.38
C VAL A 144 23.50 -35.82 -2.70
N LYS A 145 23.78 -34.51 -2.50
CA LYS A 145 25.12 -33.94 -2.79
C LYS A 145 26.22 -34.55 -1.91
N TYR A 146 25.94 -34.76 -0.65
CA TYR A 146 26.95 -35.16 0.34
C TYR A 146 26.83 -36.61 0.80
N GLN A 147 26.15 -37.47 0.01
CA GLN A 147 25.94 -38.86 0.40
C GLN A 147 27.24 -39.67 0.59
N SER A 148 28.35 -39.25 -0.04
CA SER A 148 29.67 -39.86 0.10
C SER A 148 30.54 -39.26 1.20
N MET A 149 30.06 -38.20 1.89
CA MET A 149 30.77 -37.50 2.93
C MET A 149 30.34 -37.97 4.32
N SER A 150 31.18 -37.72 5.32
CA SER A 150 30.76 -37.87 6.72
C SER A 150 29.66 -36.87 7.06
N LEU A 151 28.81 -37.18 8.04
CA LEU A 151 27.72 -36.32 8.48
C LEU A 151 28.24 -34.94 8.97
N ALA A 152 29.41 -34.92 9.63
CA ALA A 152 30.04 -33.70 10.09
C ALA A 152 30.48 -32.79 8.93
N GLU A 153 31.13 -33.32 7.91
CA GLU A 153 31.52 -32.58 6.72
C GLU A 153 30.32 -32.09 5.92
N ALA A 154 29.29 -32.93 5.76
CA ALA A 154 28.05 -32.56 5.08
C ALA A 154 27.37 -31.38 5.80
N ASN A 155 27.26 -31.43 7.12
CA ASN A 155 26.68 -30.34 7.93
C ASN A 155 27.53 -29.06 7.85
N THR A 156 28.86 -29.17 7.84
CA THR A 156 29.76 -28.02 7.72
C THR A 156 29.57 -27.33 6.36
N ASN A 157 29.54 -28.09 5.28
CA ASN A 157 29.33 -27.54 3.94
C ASN A 157 27.93 -26.92 3.76
N TYR A 158 26.90 -27.58 4.27
CA TYR A 158 25.54 -27.07 4.28
C TYR A 158 25.46 -25.74 5.04
N SER A 159 25.99 -25.70 6.27
CA SER A 159 25.97 -24.53 7.13
C SER A 159 26.77 -23.36 6.54
N SER A 160 27.90 -23.65 5.88
CA SER A 160 28.69 -22.66 5.16
C SER A 160 27.88 -21.99 4.04
N ASN A 161 27.21 -22.79 3.21
CA ASN A 161 26.36 -22.26 2.13
C ASN A 161 25.17 -21.45 2.69
N ASP A 162 24.51 -21.92 3.74
CA ASP A 162 23.38 -21.21 4.40
C ASP A 162 23.85 -19.86 4.96
N LEU A 163 25.01 -19.82 5.64
CA LEU A 163 25.58 -18.57 6.17
C LEU A 163 25.95 -17.60 5.04
N ARG A 164 26.55 -18.08 3.94
CA ARG A 164 26.88 -17.25 2.77
C ARG A 164 25.62 -16.64 2.14
N LEU A 165 24.56 -17.45 1.95
CA LEU A 165 23.27 -16.97 1.41
C LEU A 165 22.62 -15.96 2.35
N LYS A 166 22.62 -16.21 3.67
CA LYS A 166 22.11 -15.26 4.67
C LYS A 166 22.92 -13.95 4.69
N SER A 167 24.24 -14.04 4.52
CA SER A 167 25.12 -12.87 4.41
C SER A 167 24.76 -12.04 3.16
N LYS A 168 24.55 -12.68 2.01
CA LYS A 168 24.08 -12.01 0.79
C LYS A 168 22.73 -11.33 0.97
N VAL A 169 21.76 -12.00 1.58
CA VAL A 169 20.46 -11.38 1.90
C VAL A 169 20.64 -10.14 2.78
N LYS A 170 21.54 -10.20 3.79
CA LYS A 170 21.82 -9.06 4.67
C LYS A 170 22.51 -7.91 3.92
N GLU A 171 23.45 -8.21 3.03
CA GLU A 171 24.11 -7.24 2.15
C GLU A 171 23.08 -6.50 1.27
N PHE A 172 22.23 -7.22 0.55
CA PHE A 172 21.20 -6.63 -0.30
C PHE A 172 20.08 -5.92 0.47
N ASN A 173 19.89 -6.22 1.75
CA ASN A 173 19.02 -5.41 2.63
C ASN A 173 19.65 -4.04 2.94
N ARG A 174 20.99 -3.94 3.04
CA ARG A 174 21.70 -2.68 3.27
C ARG A 174 21.82 -1.84 2.00
N LEU A 175 21.98 -2.48 0.84
CA LEU A 175 22.03 -1.82 -0.47
C LEU A 175 20.66 -1.28 -0.94
N GLY A 176 19.57 -1.67 -0.27
CA GLY A 176 18.24 -1.08 -0.51
C GLY A 176 18.26 0.43 -0.31
N PRO A 177 17.14 1.12 -0.56
CA PRO A 177 17.09 2.58 -0.44
C PRO A 177 17.68 2.97 0.91
N ALA A 178 18.67 3.85 0.88
CA ALA A 178 19.27 4.37 2.08
C ALA A 178 18.14 4.82 3.02
N LYS A 179 18.14 4.33 4.25
CA LYS A 179 17.17 4.75 5.27
C LYS A 179 17.22 6.27 5.54
N HIS A 180 18.12 6.96 4.89
CA HIS A 180 18.47 8.37 5.01
C HIS A 180 18.19 9.20 3.75
N THR A 181 17.28 8.79 2.87
CA THR A 181 16.63 9.84 2.07
C THR A 181 16.02 10.79 3.10
N PRO A 182 16.26 12.11 2.99
CA PRO A 182 15.60 13.06 3.85
C PRO A 182 14.11 12.68 3.80
N ALA A 183 13.64 12.24 4.93
CA ALA A 183 12.32 11.64 5.02
C ALA A 183 11.29 12.74 5.06
N THR A 184 11.33 13.55 4.13
CA THR A 184 10.72 14.84 4.15
C THR A 184 9.37 14.87 3.47
N ARG A 185 8.93 13.75 2.92
CA ARG A 185 7.58 13.71 2.37
C ARG A 185 6.73 12.73 3.16
N TYR A 186 5.82 13.28 3.95
CA TYR A 186 4.76 12.49 4.56
C TYR A 186 3.90 11.85 3.46
N LYS A 187 3.40 10.66 3.73
CA LYS A 187 2.46 9.99 2.82
C LYS A 187 1.01 10.33 3.14
N SER A 188 0.77 11.32 4.00
CA SER A 188 -0.53 11.84 4.37
C SER A 188 -0.68 13.27 3.89
N ILE A 189 -1.89 13.67 3.56
CA ILE A 189 -2.24 15.05 3.20
C ILE A 189 -2.64 15.86 4.45
N THR A 190 -2.77 17.17 4.30
CA THR A 190 -3.29 18.05 5.35
C THR A 190 -4.80 17.93 5.48
N TYR A 191 -5.36 18.44 6.59
CA TYR A 191 -6.81 18.47 6.79
C TYR A 191 -7.51 19.34 5.74
N GLN A 192 -6.94 20.48 5.39
CA GLN A 192 -7.47 21.36 4.34
C GLN A 192 -7.51 20.65 2.98
N GLN A 193 -6.43 20.01 2.57
CA GLN A 193 -6.38 19.22 1.33
C GLN A 193 -7.40 18.08 1.32
N HIS A 194 -7.65 17.48 2.49
CA HIS A 194 -8.65 16.43 2.63
C HIS A 194 -10.08 16.96 2.41
N LEU A 195 -10.41 18.14 2.96
CA LEU A 195 -11.70 18.79 2.73
C LEU A 195 -11.88 19.13 1.24
N GLU A 196 -10.89 19.77 0.62
CA GLU A 196 -10.91 20.12 -0.80
C GLU A 196 -11.10 18.91 -1.71
N LEU A 197 -10.45 17.78 -1.38
CA LEU A 197 -10.64 16.52 -2.11
C LEU A 197 -12.03 15.92 -1.92
N ASN A 198 -12.59 15.98 -0.72
CA ASN A 198 -13.95 15.54 -0.46
C ASN A 198 -14.96 16.37 -1.27
N ASP A 199 -14.82 17.70 -1.27
CA ASP A 199 -15.69 18.60 -2.01
C ASP A 199 -15.59 18.35 -3.54
N MET A 200 -14.37 18.17 -4.03
CA MET A 200 -14.15 17.84 -5.44
C MET A 200 -14.79 16.51 -5.84
N LEU A 201 -14.81 15.53 -4.96
CA LEU A 201 -15.29 14.18 -5.26
C LEU A 201 -16.76 13.96 -4.90
N LEU A 202 -17.39 14.90 -4.20
CA LEU A 202 -18.81 14.80 -3.83
C LEU A 202 -19.64 14.51 -5.10
N PRO A 203 -20.50 13.45 -5.08
CA PRO A 203 -21.30 13.12 -6.25
C PRO A 203 -22.35 14.22 -6.54
N SER A 204 -22.68 14.38 -7.79
CA SER A 204 -23.87 15.13 -8.20
C SER A 204 -25.12 14.43 -7.68
N SER A 205 -26.05 15.17 -7.10
CA SER A 205 -27.33 14.62 -6.61
C SER A 205 -28.36 14.67 -7.73
N PRO A 206 -29.11 13.57 -7.97
CA PRO A 206 -30.28 13.64 -8.84
C PRO A 206 -31.36 14.57 -8.24
N ALA A 207 -32.24 15.06 -9.07
CA ALA A 207 -33.47 15.70 -8.56
C ALA A 207 -34.31 14.63 -7.83
N VAL A 208 -34.67 14.91 -6.61
CA VAL A 208 -35.44 13.99 -5.76
C VAL A 208 -36.66 14.73 -5.25
N VAL A 209 -37.82 14.09 -5.30
CA VAL A 209 -39.04 14.55 -4.62
C VAL A 209 -39.08 13.86 -3.28
N ASP A 210 -39.13 14.63 -2.20
CA ASP A 210 -39.35 14.08 -0.86
C ASP A 210 -40.69 13.39 -0.81
N PRO A 211 -40.77 12.09 -0.53
CA PRO A 211 -42.01 11.35 -0.52
C PRO A 211 -42.98 11.78 0.60
N ASP A 212 -42.44 12.38 1.67
CA ASP A 212 -43.25 12.77 2.84
C ASP A 212 -43.74 14.22 2.75
N THR A 213 -42.92 15.13 2.19
CA THR A 213 -43.29 16.55 2.09
C THR A 213 -43.75 16.98 0.69
N GLY A 214 -43.44 16.18 -0.35
CA GLY A 214 -43.67 16.53 -1.74
C GLY A 214 -42.75 17.63 -2.28
N GLU A 215 -41.77 18.08 -1.49
CA GLU A 215 -40.81 19.07 -1.93
C GLU A 215 -39.83 18.49 -2.98
N MET A 216 -39.60 19.29 -4.03
CA MET A 216 -38.67 18.91 -5.10
C MET A 216 -37.30 19.49 -4.82
N PHE A 217 -36.36 18.63 -4.49
CA PHE A 217 -34.95 18.99 -4.42
C PHE A 217 -34.36 19.02 -5.83
N GLU A 218 -33.86 20.18 -6.24
CA GLU A 218 -33.24 20.33 -7.54
C GLU A 218 -31.98 19.48 -7.69
N LYS A 219 -31.71 19.08 -8.93
CA LYS A 219 -30.47 18.38 -9.28
C LYS A 219 -29.25 19.26 -8.96
N VAL A 220 -28.39 18.81 -8.07
CA VAL A 220 -27.10 19.44 -7.75
C VAL A 220 -26.03 18.83 -8.64
N ILE A 221 -25.43 19.62 -9.50
CA ILE A 221 -24.30 19.20 -10.33
C ILE A 221 -23.00 19.67 -9.67
N ASN A 222 -22.05 18.74 -9.47
CA ASN A 222 -20.71 19.11 -9.03
C ASN A 222 -19.79 19.29 -10.27
N PRO A 223 -19.53 20.52 -10.71
CA PRO A 223 -18.79 20.79 -11.95
C PRO A 223 -17.28 20.48 -11.82
N ILE A 224 -16.76 20.44 -10.60
CA ILE A 224 -15.33 20.15 -10.35
C ILE A 224 -15.04 18.65 -10.22
N ASN A 225 -16.08 17.80 -10.20
CA ASN A 225 -15.89 16.37 -10.11
C ASN A 225 -15.27 15.82 -11.39
N PRO A 226 -14.12 15.12 -11.33
CA PRO A 226 -13.40 14.65 -12.52
C PRO A 226 -14.08 13.49 -13.26
N PHE A 227 -15.18 12.96 -12.73
CA PHE A 227 -15.89 11.80 -13.29
C PHE A 227 -17.19 12.23 -13.98
N GLN A 228 -17.35 11.81 -15.22
CA GLN A 228 -18.43 12.29 -16.09
C GLN A 228 -19.82 11.76 -15.76
N THR A 229 -19.92 10.56 -15.17
CA THR A 229 -21.21 9.91 -14.92
C THR A 229 -21.48 9.77 -13.43
N GLU A 230 -22.73 9.93 -13.02
CA GLU A 230 -23.14 9.78 -11.61
C GLU A 230 -22.68 8.44 -11.00
N CYS A 231 -22.87 7.35 -11.73
CA CYS A 231 -22.37 6.03 -11.32
C CYS A 231 -20.86 6.03 -10.99
N LEU A 232 -20.03 6.70 -11.80
CA LEU A 232 -18.59 6.82 -11.54
C LEU A 232 -18.30 7.77 -10.38
N GLN A 233 -19.07 8.85 -10.25
CA GLN A 233 -18.94 9.79 -9.13
C GLN A 233 -19.22 9.10 -7.81
N TYR A 234 -20.40 8.46 -7.66
CA TYR A 234 -20.76 7.71 -6.45
C TYR A 234 -19.77 6.60 -6.11
N ARG A 235 -19.44 5.76 -7.10
CA ARG A 235 -18.50 4.67 -6.89
C ARG A 235 -17.12 5.15 -6.40
N ASN A 236 -16.56 6.14 -7.08
CA ASN A 236 -15.20 6.60 -6.80
C ASN A 236 -15.14 7.45 -5.54
N PHE A 237 -16.20 8.21 -5.22
CA PHE A 237 -16.38 8.89 -3.95
C PHE A 237 -16.40 7.90 -2.79
N LEU A 238 -17.22 6.87 -2.87
CA LEU A 238 -17.30 5.84 -1.83
C LEU A 238 -15.97 5.10 -1.62
N ILE A 239 -15.28 4.74 -2.71
CA ILE A 239 -13.93 4.16 -2.62
C ILE A 239 -12.99 5.12 -1.90
N HIS A 240 -13.04 6.42 -2.21
CA HIS A 240 -12.25 7.44 -1.53
C HIS A 240 -12.62 7.54 -0.05
N ARG A 241 -13.90 7.66 0.29
CA ARG A 241 -14.39 7.73 1.68
C ARG A 241 -13.94 6.53 2.50
N LEU A 242 -14.12 5.32 2.01
CA LEU A 242 -13.72 4.10 2.71
C LEU A 242 -12.21 4.04 3.00
N MET A 243 -11.39 4.63 2.14
CA MET A 243 -9.94 4.67 2.33
C MET A 243 -9.47 5.83 3.21
N PHE A 244 -10.09 7.00 3.11
CA PHE A 244 -9.67 8.23 3.79
C PHE A 244 -10.36 8.45 5.13
N GLN A 245 -11.60 7.96 5.32
CA GLN A 245 -12.35 8.11 6.56
C GLN A 245 -12.30 6.86 7.45
N TYR A 246 -12.26 5.67 6.84
CA TYR A 246 -12.29 4.40 7.58
C TYR A 246 -10.97 3.63 7.46
N GLY A 247 -10.00 4.18 6.74
CA GLY A 247 -8.65 3.64 6.64
C GLY A 247 -8.54 2.28 5.96
N LEU A 248 -9.52 1.87 5.13
CA LEU A 248 -9.45 0.59 4.43
C LEU A 248 -8.26 0.55 3.47
N ARG A 249 -7.62 -0.62 3.39
CA ARG A 249 -6.65 -0.88 2.32
C ARG A 249 -7.37 -1.10 1.01
N VAL A 250 -6.72 -0.80 -0.12
CA VAL A 250 -7.29 -1.06 -1.45
C VAL A 250 -7.81 -2.49 -1.59
N GLY A 251 -7.05 -3.47 -1.11
CA GLY A 251 -7.45 -4.88 -1.15
C GLY A 251 -8.70 -5.15 -0.31
N GLU A 252 -8.86 -4.48 0.83
CA GLU A 252 -10.05 -4.56 1.69
C GLU A 252 -11.27 -3.97 0.98
N VAL A 253 -11.14 -2.77 0.40
CA VAL A 253 -12.22 -2.14 -0.40
C VAL A 253 -12.65 -3.01 -1.58
N LEU A 254 -11.70 -3.60 -2.28
CA LEU A 254 -11.98 -4.46 -3.43
C LEU A 254 -12.60 -5.82 -3.06
N LEU A 255 -12.47 -6.26 -1.81
CA LEU A 255 -13.09 -7.49 -1.30
C LEU A 255 -14.52 -7.28 -0.80
N LEU A 256 -14.98 -6.04 -0.60
CA LEU A 256 -16.33 -5.77 -0.13
C LEU A 256 -17.37 -6.32 -1.09
N THR A 257 -18.36 -6.99 -0.52
CA THR A 257 -19.56 -7.49 -1.19
C THR A 257 -20.77 -6.65 -0.81
N VAL A 258 -21.89 -6.90 -1.43
CA VAL A 258 -23.17 -6.24 -1.07
C VAL A 258 -23.61 -6.54 0.36
N ASP A 259 -23.17 -7.67 0.92
CA ASP A 259 -23.46 -8.10 2.28
C ASP A 259 -22.41 -7.66 3.30
N SER A 260 -21.41 -6.89 2.85
CA SER A 260 -20.36 -6.40 3.75
C SER A 260 -20.82 -5.26 4.64
N PHE A 261 -21.99 -4.67 4.41
CA PHE A 261 -22.51 -3.58 5.23
C PHE A 261 -23.99 -3.81 5.52
N GLY A 262 -24.42 -3.33 6.68
CA GLY A 262 -25.79 -3.54 7.17
C GLY A 262 -26.04 -2.76 8.45
N VAL A 263 -27.20 -2.97 9.02
CA VAL A 263 -27.68 -2.30 10.22
C VAL A 263 -27.70 -3.32 11.37
N SER A 264 -27.23 -2.92 12.55
CA SER A 264 -27.32 -3.75 13.75
C SER A 264 -28.77 -3.96 14.18
N GLN A 265 -28.99 -4.93 15.06
CA GLN A 265 -30.24 -4.96 15.80
C GLN A 265 -30.35 -3.72 16.70
N PRO A 266 -31.58 -3.19 16.92
CA PRO A 266 -31.79 -2.08 17.84
C PRO A 266 -31.31 -2.43 19.26
N ASP A 267 -30.67 -1.48 19.92
CA ASP A 267 -30.34 -1.59 21.34
C ASP A 267 -31.59 -1.43 22.24
N SER A 268 -31.40 -1.43 23.55
CA SER A 268 -32.48 -1.24 24.53
C SER A 268 -33.21 0.11 24.43
N HIS A 269 -32.64 1.08 23.71
CA HIS A 269 -33.17 2.41 23.47
C HIS A 269 -33.71 2.60 22.05
N GLY A 270 -33.68 1.52 21.24
CA GLY A 270 -34.11 1.57 19.84
C GLY A 270 -33.07 2.11 18.86
N ASN A 271 -31.86 2.43 19.32
CA ASN A 271 -30.80 2.92 18.44
C ASN A 271 -30.21 1.77 17.62
N VAL A 272 -29.89 2.06 16.38
CA VAL A 272 -29.23 1.13 15.47
C VAL A 272 -27.82 1.64 15.10
N GLU A 273 -26.92 0.72 14.81
CA GLU A 273 -25.59 1.02 14.33
C GLU A 273 -25.43 0.59 12.88
N TYR A 274 -24.85 1.43 12.07
CA TYR A 274 -24.48 1.11 10.69
C TYR A 274 -23.07 0.49 10.69
N LEU A 275 -22.94 -0.71 10.14
CA LEU A 275 -21.77 -1.55 10.29
C LEU A 275 -21.18 -1.93 8.93
N LEU A 276 -19.86 -1.98 8.84
CA LEU A 276 -19.09 -2.49 7.71
C LEU A 276 -18.22 -3.64 8.18
N MET A 277 -18.39 -4.83 7.61
CA MET A 277 -17.55 -6.00 7.84
C MET A 277 -16.44 -6.09 6.82
N VAL A 278 -15.20 -6.10 7.30
CA VAL A 278 -14.00 -6.35 6.49
C VAL A 278 -13.58 -7.79 6.75
N GLN A 279 -13.74 -8.66 5.75
CA GLN A 279 -13.45 -10.09 5.85
C GLN A 279 -12.94 -10.66 4.52
N ASN A 280 -12.39 -11.87 4.55
CA ASN A 280 -12.14 -12.63 3.33
C ASN A 280 -13.46 -13.10 2.73
N LEU A 281 -13.44 -13.45 1.46
CA LEU A 281 -14.57 -14.12 0.84
C LEU A 281 -14.86 -15.42 1.59
N PRO A 282 -16.14 -15.76 1.80
CA PRO A 282 -16.54 -17.05 2.34
C PRO A 282 -15.99 -18.22 1.52
N ASP A 283 -15.76 -19.35 2.17
CA ASP A 283 -15.36 -20.57 1.50
C ASP A 283 -16.42 -20.95 0.42
N GLY A 284 -15.94 -21.26 -0.76
CA GLY A 284 -16.81 -21.60 -1.88
C GLY A 284 -17.19 -20.43 -2.81
N ILE A 285 -16.96 -19.18 -2.42
CA ILE A 285 -17.10 -18.04 -3.33
C ILE A 285 -15.81 -17.81 -4.09
N ASP A 286 -15.91 -17.81 -5.43
CA ASP A 286 -14.77 -17.60 -6.30
C ASP A 286 -14.56 -16.11 -6.63
N ASP A 287 -13.31 -15.67 -6.61
CA ASP A 287 -12.93 -14.36 -7.12
C ASP A 287 -12.67 -14.46 -8.64
N PRO A 288 -13.55 -13.88 -9.50
CA PRO A 288 -13.39 -13.96 -10.95
C PRO A 288 -12.20 -13.17 -11.48
N ARG A 289 -11.53 -12.39 -10.63
CA ARG A 289 -10.35 -11.61 -11.04
C ARG A 289 -9.19 -12.52 -11.39
N ARG A 290 -8.44 -12.16 -12.42
CA ARG A 290 -7.19 -12.86 -12.76
C ARG A 290 -6.17 -12.92 -11.59
N LYS A 291 -6.30 -12.01 -10.63
CA LYS A 291 -5.47 -11.94 -9.42
C LYS A 291 -6.42 -11.90 -8.23
N PRO A 292 -6.72 -13.05 -7.64
CA PRO A 292 -7.58 -13.12 -6.48
C PRO A 292 -6.97 -12.33 -5.32
N LEU A 293 -7.85 -11.73 -4.55
CA LEU A 293 -7.48 -10.90 -3.40
C LEU A 293 -7.71 -11.67 -2.11
N THR A 294 -6.85 -11.45 -1.14
CA THR A 294 -6.99 -11.97 0.22
C THR A 294 -6.55 -10.89 1.21
N LEU A 295 -7.14 -10.88 2.39
CA LEU A 295 -6.70 -10.00 3.47
C LEU A 295 -5.26 -10.32 3.89
N LYS A 296 -4.52 -9.31 4.30
CA LYS A 296 -3.09 -9.44 4.58
C LYS A 296 -2.79 -10.27 5.85
N THR A 297 -3.64 -10.17 6.86
CA THR A 297 -3.49 -10.88 8.15
C THR A 297 -4.87 -11.26 8.67
N PRO A 298 -4.98 -12.26 9.57
CA PRO A 298 -6.25 -12.57 10.24
C PRO A 298 -6.83 -11.36 10.98
N SER A 299 -6.00 -10.57 11.65
CA SER A 299 -6.40 -9.34 12.34
C SER A 299 -6.93 -8.23 11.43
N SER A 300 -6.81 -8.40 10.10
CA SER A 300 -7.48 -7.50 9.15
C SER A 300 -9.00 -7.71 9.11
N CYS A 301 -9.51 -8.87 9.54
CA CYS A 301 -10.95 -9.11 9.72
C CYS A 301 -11.43 -8.27 10.90
N ARG A 302 -12.40 -7.40 10.65
CA ARG A 302 -12.96 -6.50 11.67
C ARG A 302 -14.28 -5.92 11.23
N THR A 303 -15.05 -5.45 12.21
CA THR A 303 -16.25 -4.64 11.98
C THR A 303 -15.94 -3.19 12.28
N ILE A 304 -16.43 -2.28 11.46
CA ILE A 304 -16.23 -0.84 11.56
C ILE A 304 -17.61 -0.18 11.58
N LYS A 305 -17.82 0.77 12.48
CA LYS A 305 -19.04 1.60 12.47
C LYS A 305 -18.93 2.61 11.32
N LEU A 306 -20.01 2.75 10.59
CA LEU A 306 -20.16 3.75 9.54
C LEU A 306 -20.95 4.95 10.05
N GLU A 307 -20.60 6.12 9.56
CA GLU A 307 -21.45 7.31 9.67
C GLU A 307 -22.72 7.12 8.81
N VAL A 308 -23.82 7.65 9.27
CA VAL A 308 -25.15 7.41 8.67
C VAL A 308 -25.21 7.81 7.19
N ASN A 309 -24.66 8.97 6.84
CA ASN A 309 -24.65 9.44 5.44
C ASN A 309 -23.78 8.55 4.54
N ASP A 310 -22.64 8.06 5.03
CA ASP A 310 -21.80 7.15 4.27
C ASP A 310 -22.49 5.82 4.02
N PHE A 311 -23.28 5.32 4.98
CA PHE A 311 -24.10 4.14 4.79
C PHE A 311 -25.18 4.39 3.73
N HIS A 312 -25.89 5.52 3.78
CA HIS A 312 -26.89 5.88 2.76
C HIS A 312 -26.26 6.04 1.36
N TYR A 313 -25.09 6.63 1.23
CA TYR A 313 -24.39 6.67 -0.06
C TYR A 313 -24.06 5.26 -0.59
N LEU A 314 -23.70 4.32 0.29
CA LEU A 314 -23.49 2.92 -0.10
C LEU A 314 -24.78 2.27 -0.58
N GLU A 315 -25.91 2.48 0.11
CA GLU A 315 -27.22 1.98 -0.30
C GLU A 315 -27.66 2.60 -1.64
N ILE A 316 -27.53 3.92 -1.83
CA ILE A 316 -27.83 4.58 -3.11
C ILE A 316 -26.99 3.96 -4.25
N TYR A 317 -25.70 3.79 -4.04
CA TYR A 317 -24.85 3.17 -5.05
C TYR A 317 -25.26 1.73 -5.36
N LYS A 318 -25.56 0.94 -4.34
CA LYS A 318 -26.01 -0.44 -4.47
C LYS A 318 -27.31 -0.52 -5.26
N GLU A 319 -28.33 0.22 -4.86
CA GLU A 319 -29.68 0.10 -5.42
C GLU A 319 -29.81 0.79 -6.79
N GLN A 320 -29.25 1.98 -6.96
CA GLN A 320 -29.46 2.76 -8.18
C GLN A 320 -28.43 2.47 -9.28
N TYR A 321 -27.19 2.11 -8.93
CA TYR A 321 -26.13 1.99 -9.92
C TYR A 321 -25.58 0.58 -10.08
N ARG A 322 -25.59 -0.27 -9.06
CA ARG A 322 -25.10 -1.64 -9.13
C ARG A 322 -26.21 -2.65 -9.43
N ASN A 323 -27.27 -2.65 -8.68
CA ASN A 323 -28.36 -3.64 -8.78
C ASN A 323 -29.12 -3.64 -10.10
N PRO A 324 -29.32 -2.51 -10.81
CA PRO A 324 -29.89 -2.52 -12.15
C PRO A 324 -29.15 -3.39 -13.15
N TYR A 325 -27.85 -3.62 -12.90
CA TYR A 325 -27.01 -4.51 -13.71
C TYR A 325 -26.87 -5.92 -13.11
N SER A 326 -27.58 -6.24 -12.02
CA SER A 326 -27.44 -7.53 -11.30
C SER A 326 -27.64 -8.76 -12.19
N ARG A 327 -28.53 -8.70 -13.19
CA ARG A 327 -28.71 -9.79 -14.18
C ARG A 327 -27.48 -10.11 -15.03
N LYS A 328 -26.52 -9.17 -15.12
CA LYS A 328 -25.24 -9.33 -15.81
C LYS A 328 -24.10 -9.69 -14.87
N LEU A 329 -24.35 -9.59 -13.56
CA LEU A 329 -23.37 -9.87 -12.52
C LEU A 329 -23.44 -11.34 -12.14
N ASN A 330 -22.32 -12.01 -12.19
CA ASN A 330 -22.14 -13.37 -11.68
C ASN A 330 -21.32 -13.39 -10.37
N HIS A 331 -21.37 -12.29 -9.63
CA HIS A 331 -20.63 -12.11 -8.40
C HIS A 331 -21.26 -11.03 -7.51
N ASP A 332 -20.97 -11.05 -6.20
CA ASP A 332 -21.53 -10.17 -5.20
C ASP A 332 -20.63 -9.00 -4.79
N PHE A 333 -19.49 -8.80 -5.44
CA PHE A 333 -18.62 -7.68 -5.15
C PHE A 333 -19.31 -6.34 -5.29
N MET A 334 -19.12 -5.45 -4.31
CA MET A 334 -19.77 -4.14 -4.26
C MET A 334 -19.34 -3.25 -5.43
N PHE A 335 -18.04 -3.09 -5.66
CA PHE A 335 -17.50 -2.18 -6.66
C PHE A 335 -17.19 -2.87 -7.98
N THR A 336 -17.89 -2.46 -9.03
CA THR A 336 -17.83 -3.08 -10.36
C THR A 336 -17.32 -2.13 -11.42
N ALA A 337 -16.87 -2.68 -12.55
CA ALA A 337 -16.57 -1.89 -13.73
C ALA A 337 -17.89 -1.37 -14.36
N SER A 338 -17.88 -0.12 -14.81
CA SER A 338 -19.06 0.54 -15.42
C SER A 338 -19.27 0.19 -16.89
N ARG A 339 -18.40 -0.59 -17.49
CA ARG A 339 -18.47 -0.99 -18.92
C ARG A 339 -18.24 -2.48 -19.09
N GLY A 340 -18.80 -3.04 -20.15
CA GLY A 340 -18.62 -4.45 -20.51
C GLY A 340 -19.39 -5.40 -19.61
N THR A 341 -18.72 -6.45 -19.12
CA THR A 341 -19.31 -7.53 -18.31
C THR A 341 -19.47 -7.18 -16.84
N CYS A 342 -19.36 -5.91 -16.46
CA CYS A 342 -19.47 -5.45 -15.07
C CYS A 342 -18.61 -6.24 -14.08
N GLN A 343 -17.42 -6.67 -14.49
CA GLN A 343 -16.49 -7.44 -13.63
C GLN A 343 -16.12 -6.67 -12.36
N PRO A 344 -15.78 -7.36 -11.25
CA PRO A 344 -15.31 -6.69 -10.05
C PRO A 344 -14.07 -5.85 -10.33
N LEU A 345 -13.99 -4.67 -9.70
CA LEU A 345 -12.82 -3.79 -9.87
C LEU A 345 -11.53 -4.50 -9.41
N GLY A 346 -10.46 -4.25 -10.16
CA GLY A 346 -9.12 -4.69 -9.78
C GLY A 346 -8.24 -3.50 -9.35
N TYR A 347 -7.08 -3.81 -8.77
CA TYR A 347 -6.12 -2.80 -8.30
C TYR A 347 -5.70 -1.78 -9.38
N ALA A 348 -5.54 -2.23 -10.62
CA ALA A 348 -5.18 -1.35 -11.73
C ALA A 348 -6.25 -0.28 -12.02
N ALA A 349 -7.54 -0.65 -11.88
CA ALA A 349 -8.65 0.30 -12.04
C ALA A 349 -8.61 1.38 -10.95
N ILE A 350 -8.40 1.00 -9.69
CA ILE A 350 -8.28 1.97 -8.59
C ILE A 350 -7.08 2.91 -8.80
N ARG A 351 -5.94 2.39 -9.26
CA ARG A 351 -4.80 3.26 -9.61
C ARG A 351 -5.14 4.26 -10.70
N LYS A 352 -5.93 3.86 -11.70
CA LYS A 352 -6.40 4.77 -12.76
C LYS A 352 -7.35 5.84 -12.20
N VAL A 353 -8.25 5.48 -11.31
CA VAL A 353 -9.13 6.43 -10.60
C VAL A 353 -8.27 7.47 -9.87
N TYR A 354 -7.29 7.06 -9.09
CA TYR A 354 -6.45 7.98 -8.33
C TYR A 354 -5.55 8.86 -9.21
N ARG A 355 -5.08 8.37 -10.36
CA ARG A 355 -4.40 9.24 -11.34
C ARG A 355 -5.32 10.34 -11.87
N CYS A 356 -6.58 10.01 -12.14
CA CYS A 356 -7.57 10.99 -12.57
C CYS A 356 -7.81 12.05 -11.49
N ILE A 357 -7.99 11.62 -10.23
CA ILE A 357 -8.14 12.50 -9.06
C ILE A 357 -6.90 13.40 -8.91
N ASP A 358 -5.71 12.84 -8.91
CA ASP A 358 -4.45 13.56 -8.76
C ASP A 358 -4.27 14.64 -9.86
N THR A 359 -4.54 14.26 -11.11
CA THR A 359 -4.45 15.20 -12.25
C THR A 359 -5.46 16.33 -12.12
N ALA A 360 -6.70 16.05 -11.73
CA ALA A 360 -7.74 17.05 -11.55
C ALA A 360 -7.40 17.99 -10.38
N TYR A 361 -6.97 17.42 -9.25
CA TYR A 361 -6.62 18.19 -8.06
C TYR A 361 -5.44 19.16 -8.31
N ILE A 362 -4.40 18.71 -9.01
CA ILE A 362 -3.26 19.56 -9.35
C ILE A 362 -3.67 20.69 -10.28
N LYS A 363 -4.60 20.44 -11.22
CA LYS A 363 -5.10 21.47 -12.14
C LYS A 363 -5.80 22.60 -11.39
N THR A 364 -6.54 22.29 -10.34
CA THR A 364 -7.24 23.29 -9.50
C THR A 364 -6.35 23.90 -8.42
N HIS A 365 -5.31 23.17 -8.00
CA HIS A 365 -4.38 23.57 -6.94
C HIS A 365 -2.92 23.40 -7.37
N PRO A 366 -2.42 24.26 -8.30
CA PRO A 366 -1.06 24.14 -8.85
C PRO A 366 0.03 24.18 -7.77
N SER A 367 -0.19 24.96 -6.71
CA SER A 367 0.72 25.08 -5.55
C SER A 367 0.93 23.77 -4.81
N PHE A 368 0.05 22.80 -4.98
CA PHE A 368 0.18 21.48 -4.36
C PHE A 368 1.47 20.74 -4.77
N ARG A 369 2.04 21.03 -5.94
CA ARG A 369 3.31 20.44 -6.41
C ARG A 369 4.46 21.44 -6.52
N ASN A 370 4.53 22.44 -5.69
CA ASN A 370 5.71 23.29 -5.64
C ASN A 370 6.96 22.47 -5.25
N ASN A 371 8.06 22.71 -5.94
CA ASN A 371 9.35 22.03 -5.70
C ASN A 371 10.00 22.41 -4.35
N ASN A 372 9.27 23.05 -3.45
CA ASN A 372 9.75 23.37 -2.12
C ASN A 372 9.88 22.07 -1.31
N PRO A 373 11.08 21.71 -0.83
CA PRO A 373 11.30 20.50 -0.03
C PRO A 373 10.57 20.52 1.31
N PHE A 374 10.09 21.68 1.74
CA PHE A 374 9.31 21.85 2.98
C PHE A 374 7.80 21.73 2.77
N THR A 375 7.32 21.65 1.53
CA THR A 375 5.91 21.39 1.24
C THR A 375 5.64 19.90 1.22
N ASP A 376 4.54 19.51 1.83
CA ASP A 376 4.09 18.12 1.94
C ASP A 376 3.42 17.62 0.66
N MET A 377 4.20 17.47 -0.39
CA MET A 377 3.66 17.06 -1.66
C MET A 377 3.71 15.56 -1.83
N VAL A 378 2.55 14.99 -1.94
CA VAL A 378 2.40 13.56 -2.20
C VAL A 378 1.56 13.38 -3.47
N GLU A 379 2.05 12.59 -4.41
CA GLU A 379 1.19 12.06 -5.48
C GLU A 379 0.01 11.34 -4.83
N LEU A 380 -1.21 11.74 -5.18
CA LEU A 380 -2.42 11.12 -4.66
C LEU A 380 -2.53 9.69 -5.18
N THR A 381 -2.13 8.78 -4.35
CA THR A 381 -2.23 7.34 -4.61
C THR A 381 -3.21 6.70 -3.62
N PRO A 382 -3.75 5.51 -3.94
CA PRO A 382 -4.64 4.81 -3.01
C PRO A 382 -4.05 4.62 -1.60
N HIS A 383 -2.72 4.59 -1.48
CA HIS A 383 -2.06 4.37 -0.19
C HIS A 383 -2.05 5.61 0.70
N VAL A 384 -2.13 6.80 0.10
CA VAL A 384 -2.22 8.09 0.81
C VAL A 384 -3.42 8.13 1.74
N GLY A 385 -4.59 7.61 1.31
CA GLY A 385 -5.79 7.58 2.12
C GLY A 385 -5.59 6.97 3.50
N ARG A 386 -4.98 5.79 3.55
CA ARG A 386 -4.74 5.12 4.83
C ARG A 386 -3.71 5.83 5.72
N HIS A 387 -2.73 6.52 5.13
CA HIS A 387 -1.79 7.35 5.91
C HIS A 387 -2.49 8.61 6.46
N THR A 388 -3.35 9.23 5.67
CA THR A 388 -4.14 10.40 6.07
C THR A 388 -5.12 10.04 7.18
N TRP A 389 -5.88 8.97 7.01
CA TRP A 389 -6.77 8.44 8.03
C TRP A 389 -6.02 8.17 9.35
N ALA A 390 -4.90 7.45 9.29
CA ALA A 390 -4.15 7.12 10.50
C ALA A 390 -3.60 8.38 11.20
N TYR A 391 -3.18 9.39 10.43
CA TYR A 391 -2.73 10.67 10.96
C TYR A 391 -3.86 11.38 11.72
N PHE A 392 -5.02 11.57 11.10
CA PHE A 392 -6.14 12.26 11.72
C PHE A 392 -6.73 11.49 12.89
N THR A 393 -6.90 10.19 12.75
CA THR A 393 -7.47 9.34 13.79
C THR A 393 -6.57 9.29 15.03
N LEU A 394 -5.23 9.16 14.86
CA LEU A 394 -4.32 9.18 16.01
C LEU A 394 -4.31 10.54 16.69
N GLU A 395 -4.30 11.64 15.92
CA GLU A 395 -4.35 12.99 16.46
C GLU A 395 -5.63 13.23 17.26
N TYR A 396 -6.77 12.76 16.74
CA TYR A 396 -8.08 12.89 17.40
C TYR A 396 -8.13 12.08 18.70
N ILE A 397 -7.83 10.78 18.65
CA ILE A 397 -7.85 9.91 19.84
C ILE A 397 -6.88 10.41 20.92
N TYR A 398 -5.70 10.85 20.51
CA TYR A 398 -4.72 11.40 21.46
C TYR A 398 -5.26 12.64 22.17
N LYS A 399 -5.92 13.56 21.45
CA LYS A 399 -6.52 14.77 22.03
C LYS A 399 -7.66 14.43 22.99
N GLU A 400 -8.56 13.51 22.61
CA GLU A 400 -9.63 13.05 23.51
C GLU A 400 -9.07 12.49 24.81
N LEU A 401 -8.12 11.56 24.73
CA LEU A 401 -7.49 10.98 25.93
C LEU A 401 -6.78 12.03 26.78
N LEU A 402 -6.18 13.04 26.16
CA LEU A 402 -5.55 14.16 26.88
C LEU A 402 -6.58 15.02 27.59
N ASP A 403 -7.68 15.36 26.94
CA ASP A 403 -8.75 16.17 27.51
C ASP A 403 -9.45 15.46 28.67
N GLU A 404 -9.72 14.16 28.55
CA GLU A 404 -10.23 13.32 29.64
C GLU A 404 -9.30 13.31 30.85
N GLN A 405 -7.99 13.13 30.62
CA GLN A 405 -7.00 13.16 31.73
C GLN A 405 -6.92 14.55 32.40
N LEU A 406 -7.02 15.61 31.63
CA LEU A 406 -7.01 16.98 32.16
C LEU A 406 -8.28 17.27 32.98
N GLN A 407 -9.44 16.76 32.56
CA GLN A 407 -10.69 16.88 33.32
C GLN A 407 -10.58 16.09 34.65
N LEU A 408 -10.16 14.83 34.61
CA LEU A 408 -9.96 14.04 35.82
C LEU A 408 -8.97 14.68 36.78
N SER A 409 -7.91 15.31 36.29
CA SER A 409 -6.93 16.01 37.10
C SER A 409 -7.55 17.24 37.79
N ARG A 410 -8.43 17.97 37.12
CA ARG A 410 -9.14 19.12 37.67
C ARG A 410 -10.18 18.70 38.71
N ASP A 411 -10.96 17.65 38.41
CA ASP A 411 -12.10 17.24 39.23
C ASP A 411 -11.65 16.54 40.53
N PHE A 412 -10.55 15.80 40.47
CA PHE A 412 -10.07 14.98 41.59
C PHE A 412 -8.75 15.43 42.21
N GLY A 413 -8.16 16.56 41.73
CA GLY A 413 -6.86 17.06 42.22
C GLY A 413 -5.71 16.07 42.02
N LEU A 414 -5.89 15.09 41.13
CA LEU A 414 -4.88 14.10 40.86
C LEU A 414 -3.80 14.70 39.96
N ASP A 415 -2.56 14.69 40.41
CA ASP A 415 -1.39 14.97 39.57
C ASP A 415 -1.31 13.89 38.49
N GLY A 416 -2.14 14.02 37.46
CA GLY A 416 -2.27 13.06 36.38
C GLY A 416 -0.96 12.95 35.63
N ARG A 417 -0.22 11.88 35.89
CA ARG A 417 0.94 11.54 35.07
C ARG A 417 0.47 11.19 33.68
N ILE A 418 0.56 12.16 32.75
CA ILE A 418 0.22 12.06 31.33
C ILE A 418 1.23 11.12 30.60
N LYS A 419 1.51 9.96 31.22
CA LYS A 419 2.40 8.95 30.61
C LYS A 419 1.58 7.93 29.85
N GLY A 420 2.04 7.60 28.63
CA GLY A 420 1.47 6.49 27.86
C GLY A 420 0.25 6.86 26.99
N LEU A 421 -0.23 8.09 26.96
CA LEU A 421 -1.39 8.49 26.15
C LEU A 421 -1.18 8.21 24.66
N LEU A 422 0.02 8.46 24.14
CA LEU A 422 0.34 8.17 22.75
C LEU A 422 0.29 6.68 22.45
N ASP A 423 0.76 5.84 23.39
CA ASP A 423 0.71 4.39 23.24
C ASP A 423 -0.73 3.87 23.34
N ALA A 424 -1.55 4.43 24.23
CA ALA A 424 -2.98 4.12 24.34
C ALA A 424 -3.73 4.50 23.05
N ALA A 425 -3.49 5.71 22.54
CA ALA A 425 -4.07 6.15 21.28
C ALA A 425 -3.61 5.27 20.09
N ALA A 426 -2.33 4.89 20.07
CA ALA A 426 -1.79 4.01 19.02
C ALA A 426 -2.39 2.60 19.10
N GLU A 427 -2.72 2.09 20.29
CA GLU A 427 -3.39 0.80 20.46
C GLU A 427 -4.83 0.84 19.95
N GLN A 428 -5.59 1.90 20.23
CA GLN A 428 -6.93 2.09 19.65
C GLN A 428 -6.85 2.18 18.12
N LEU A 429 -5.93 2.96 17.58
CA LEU A 429 -5.69 3.05 16.13
C LEU A 429 -5.30 1.67 15.55
N ARG A 430 -4.54 0.86 16.30
CA ARG A 430 -4.16 -0.50 15.90
C ARG A 430 -5.40 -1.38 15.67
N LEU A 431 -6.33 -1.35 16.59
CA LEU A 431 -7.59 -2.10 16.49
C LEU A 431 -8.40 -1.67 15.28
N LEU A 432 -8.67 -0.37 15.14
CA LEU A 432 -9.40 0.20 14.00
C LEU A 432 -8.72 -0.13 12.65
N GLY A 433 -7.39 -0.12 12.62
CA GLY A 433 -6.62 -0.42 11.43
C GLY A 433 -6.47 -1.89 11.08
N GLY A 434 -6.89 -2.81 11.94
CA GLY A 434 -6.72 -4.25 11.75
C GLY A 434 -5.24 -4.63 11.62
N TRP A 435 -4.39 -4.15 12.53
CA TRP A 435 -3.00 -4.57 12.66
C TRP A 435 -2.83 -5.56 13.81
N GLU A 436 -1.85 -6.44 13.69
CA GLU A 436 -1.53 -7.45 14.69
C GLU A 436 -1.12 -6.82 16.04
N ILE A 437 -1.30 -7.56 17.12
CA ILE A 437 -0.89 -7.17 18.48
C ILE A 437 0.62 -6.88 18.49
N GLY A 438 1.01 -5.78 19.12
CA GLY A 438 2.41 -5.31 19.17
C GLY A 438 2.93 -4.71 17.86
N SER A 439 2.09 -4.51 16.86
CA SER A 439 2.49 -3.92 15.59
C SER A 439 2.88 -2.44 15.75
N ARG A 440 4.05 -2.07 15.23
CA ARG A 440 4.49 -0.66 15.12
C ARG A 440 3.91 0.09 13.92
N MET A 441 2.97 -0.53 13.22
CA MET A 441 2.36 0.08 12.03
C MET A 441 1.57 1.36 12.33
N PRO A 442 0.84 1.51 13.46
CA PRO A 442 0.20 2.78 13.82
C PRO A 442 1.16 3.95 13.76
N TYR A 443 2.30 3.87 14.41
CA TYR A 443 3.33 4.93 14.40
C TYR A 443 3.91 5.18 13.00
N LYS A 444 4.06 4.15 12.19
CA LYS A 444 4.57 4.29 10.83
C LYS A 444 3.58 5.02 9.92
N TYR A 445 2.30 4.71 10.02
CA TYR A 445 1.25 5.34 9.21
C TYR A 445 0.96 6.76 9.70
N ALA A 446 0.89 6.98 11.00
CA ALA A 446 0.66 8.29 11.62
C ALA A 446 1.96 9.06 11.92
N ARG A 447 3.05 8.76 11.23
CA ARG A 447 4.37 9.37 11.45
C ARG A 447 4.32 10.90 11.49
N ARG A 448 3.52 11.53 10.63
CA ARG A 448 3.33 12.97 10.58
C ARG A 448 2.89 13.55 11.93
N PHE A 449 1.91 12.91 12.58
CA PHE A 449 1.44 13.37 13.90
C PHE A 449 2.53 13.21 14.97
N VAL A 450 3.19 12.05 15.00
CA VAL A 450 4.24 11.75 15.99
C VAL A 450 5.40 12.75 15.89
N GLU A 451 5.85 13.05 14.65
CA GLU A 451 6.92 14.03 14.42
C GLU A 451 6.47 15.46 14.75
N LYS A 452 5.22 15.85 14.40
CA LYS A 452 4.64 17.14 14.79
C LYS A 452 4.64 17.29 16.31
N LEU A 453 4.12 16.30 17.04
CA LEU A 453 4.04 16.33 18.50
C LEU A 453 5.43 16.50 19.14
N ALA A 454 6.44 15.78 18.63
CA ALA A 454 7.82 15.88 19.11
C ALA A 454 8.42 17.27 18.84
N ASN A 455 8.22 17.81 17.64
CA ASN A 455 8.71 19.14 17.27
C ASN A 455 8.03 20.25 18.09
N ASP A 456 6.71 20.21 18.25
CA ASP A 456 5.95 21.18 19.06
C ASP A 456 6.40 21.15 20.52
N SER A 457 6.71 19.96 21.06
CA SER A 457 7.26 19.81 22.41
C SER A 457 8.66 20.42 22.54
N ASN A 458 9.50 20.24 21.53
CA ASN A 458 10.83 20.84 21.53
C ASN A 458 10.78 22.37 21.40
N ILE A 459 9.89 22.92 20.59
CA ILE A 459 9.69 24.38 20.47
C ILE A 459 9.21 24.97 21.79
N ARG A 460 8.24 24.32 22.46
CA ARG A 460 7.77 24.75 23.78
C ARG A 460 8.89 24.76 24.81
N ARG A 461 9.75 23.74 24.83
CA ARG A 461 10.94 23.70 25.69
C ARG A 461 11.87 24.90 25.42
N ILE A 462 12.17 25.20 24.17
CA ILE A 462 13.00 26.34 23.79
C ILE A 462 12.39 27.67 24.21
N GLN A 463 11.07 27.81 24.10
CA GLN A 463 10.34 29.01 24.55
C GLN A 463 10.43 29.18 26.06
N GLN A 464 10.19 28.11 26.82
CA GLN A 464 10.34 28.14 28.29
C GLN A 464 11.75 28.50 28.74
N GLU A 465 12.79 27.95 28.08
CA GLU A 465 14.19 28.31 28.35
C GLU A 465 14.46 29.80 28.11
N LYS A 466 13.89 30.38 27.06
CA LYS A 466 14.01 31.83 26.78
C LYS A 466 13.29 32.70 27.83
N GLU A 467 12.11 32.28 28.25
CA GLU A 467 11.36 32.96 29.34
C GLU A 467 12.14 32.95 30.65
N ILE A 468 12.71 31.80 31.03
CA ILE A 468 13.55 31.66 32.22
C ILE A 468 14.83 32.51 32.12
N ALA A 469 15.44 32.59 30.94
CA ALA A 469 16.65 33.38 30.71
C ALA A 469 16.39 34.89 30.58
N GLY A 470 15.13 35.37 30.68
CA GLY A 470 14.78 36.78 30.53
C GLY A 470 15.05 37.37 29.14
N ILE A 471 15.23 36.48 28.13
CA ILE A 471 15.47 36.91 26.75
C ILE A 471 14.14 37.34 26.15
N ASN A 472 13.92 38.65 26.07
CA ASN A 472 12.76 39.21 25.38
C ASN A 472 12.77 38.71 23.92
N VAL A 473 11.71 38.04 23.52
CA VAL A 473 11.51 37.64 22.13
C VAL A 473 11.40 38.93 21.31
N VAL A 474 12.44 39.22 20.52
CA VAL A 474 12.33 40.25 19.49
C VAL A 474 11.20 39.79 18.57
N ALA A 475 10.16 40.62 18.45
CA ALA A 475 9.10 40.35 17.50
C ALA A 475 9.72 40.02 16.14
N PRO A 476 9.23 38.99 15.42
CA PRO A 476 9.77 38.70 14.11
C PRO A 476 9.74 39.99 13.29
N PHE A 477 10.88 40.36 12.71
CA PHE A 477 10.91 41.43 11.73
C PHE A 477 9.79 41.14 10.72
N PRO A 478 8.90 42.12 10.44
CA PRO A 478 7.96 41.95 9.35
C PRO A 478 8.80 41.65 8.12
N ILE A 479 8.65 40.46 7.59
CA ILE A 479 9.22 40.14 6.28
C ILE A 479 8.54 41.11 5.34
N PRO A 480 9.27 42.02 4.66
CA PRO A 480 8.66 42.89 3.67
C PRO A 480 8.01 41.91 2.66
N LEU A 481 6.69 42.04 2.54
CA LEU A 481 6.03 41.48 1.36
C LEU A 481 6.76 42.11 0.18
N LEU A 482 7.52 41.33 -0.56
CA LEU A 482 8.05 41.73 -1.84
C LEU A 482 6.81 42.10 -2.66
N ASP A 483 6.67 43.39 -2.90
CA ASP A 483 5.64 43.96 -3.74
C ASP A 483 5.95 43.42 -5.17
N ASP A 484 4.99 42.69 -5.75
CA ASP A 484 5.13 42.07 -7.10
C ASP A 484 5.19 43.15 -8.22
N GLY A 485 5.64 44.36 -7.91
CA GLY A 485 5.58 45.57 -8.74
C GLY A 485 6.85 46.03 -9.41
N ASP A 486 8.03 45.41 -9.28
CA ASP A 486 9.26 45.91 -9.85
C ASP A 486 10.07 44.88 -10.66
N PHE A 487 9.48 44.30 -11.69
CA PHE A 487 10.21 43.60 -12.75
C PHE A 487 9.85 44.09 -14.14
N ASP A 488 9.73 45.40 -14.33
CA ASP A 488 9.77 46.04 -15.63
C ASP A 488 10.80 47.17 -15.60
N GLU A 489 12.08 46.82 -15.76
CA GLU A 489 13.12 47.68 -16.32
C GLU A 489 14.46 46.92 -16.28
N PHE A 490 14.73 46.13 -17.33
CA PHE A 490 16.04 46.06 -17.98
C PHE A 490 15.88 45.22 -19.26
N SER A 491 15.82 45.95 -20.39
CA SER A 491 15.92 45.55 -21.78
C SER A 491 17.14 44.66 -22.09
#